data_9dc93903b470907fdfcf6b30f31dc1d0
#
_entry.id   9dc93903b470907fdfcf6b30f31dc1d0
#
_cell.length_a   1.000
_cell.length_b   1.000
_cell.length_c   1.000
_cell.angle_alpha   90.00
_cell.angle_beta   90.00
_cell.angle_gamma   90.00
#
_symmetry.space_group_name_H-M   'P 1'
#
loop_
_entity.id
_entity.type
_entity.pdbx_description
1 polymer ?
#
loop_
_entity_poly.entity_id
_entity_poly.type
_entity_poly.pdbx_seq_one_letter_code
_entity_poly.pdbx_strand_id
1 'polypeptide(L)'
;MRRFDRVSTISGRMLDLALYKGVEPDKAVLLPNWIDVHAIAPDRAGDLRAELGIPADAVVALYSGNMGGKQGLETLAQVARLLEGDERLWFVFCGQGPARAPLQAQCQGLARVRFLDLQPAERLAALLNTADIHLLPQRAGAADLVMPSKLTGMLASGRPVVCGAARGTELAGVVAHCGLVTPPEDAVAMAEAVRKLAGNAQVRETLGAAARRHALDHLHVDAVLVAAEREFAAVIGPRAAPAPQAADGARRDAGR
;
A
#
# COMPACT_ATOMS: atom_id res chain seq x y z
N MET A 1 9.63 -13.59 22.18
CA MET A 1 8.20 -13.33 21.97
C MET A 1 7.36 -13.76 23.18
N ARG A 2 7.61 -14.91 23.84
CA ARG A 2 6.82 -15.42 24.98
C ARG A 2 6.73 -14.50 26.22
N ARG A 3 7.62 -13.50 26.36
CA ARG A 3 7.67 -12.57 27.49
C ARG A 3 6.88 -11.26 27.27
N PHE A 4 6.29 -11.08 26.10
CA PHE A 4 5.47 -9.90 25.80
C PHE A 4 4.01 -10.17 26.16
N ASP A 5 3.33 -9.13 26.57
CA ASP A 5 1.90 -9.18 26.91
C ASP A 5 1.05 -9.26 25.63
N ARG A 6 1.50 -8.62 24.54
CA ARG A 6 0.91 -8.69 23.20
C ARG A 6 2.01 -8.80 22.15
N VAL A 7 1.71 -9.51 21.06
CA VAL A 7 2.53 -9.60 19.85
C VAL A 7 1.64 -9.29 18.66
N SER A 8 1.84 -8.12 18.06
CA SER A 8 1.08 -7.72 16.87
C SER A 8 1.82 -8.01 15.59
N THR A 9 1.07 -8.31 14.53
CA THR A 9 1.57 -8.51 13.18
C THR A 9 0.67 -7.79 12.19
N ILE A 10 1.18 -7.55 10.97
CA ILE A 10 0.46 -6.80 9.93
C ILE A 10 -0.29 -7.69 8.94
N SER A 11 -0.17 -9.02 9.05
CA SER A 11 -0.82 -9.97 8.16
C SER A 11 -1.17 -11.27 8.88
N GLY A 12 -2.19 -11.97 8.39
CA GLY A 12 -2.62 -13.25 8.94
C GLY A 12 -1.50 -14.30 8.87
N ARG A 13 -0.76 -14.37 7.79
CA ARG A 13 0.39 -15.29 7.65
C ARG A 13 1.51 -15.03 8.67
N MET A 14 1.76 -13.75 8.97
CA MET A 14 2.71 -13.41 10.04
C MET A 14 2.17 -13.81 11.41
N LEU A 15 0.86 -13.69 11.60
CA LEU A 15 0.18 -14.14 12.82
C LEU A 15 0.33 -15.65 12.99
N ASP A 16 0.01 -16.44 11.95
CA ASP A 16 0.20 -17.89 11.93
C ASP A 16 1.63 -18.29 12.28
N LEU A 17 2.62 -17.59 11.72
CA LEU A 17 4.03 -17.81 12.02
C LEU A 17 4.36 -17.48 13.49
N ALA A 18 3.80 -16.42 14.05
CA ALA A 18 3.99 -16.06 15.45
C ALA A 18 3.43 -17.15 16.39
N LEU A 19 2.23 -17.66 16.09
CA LEU A 19 1.60 -18.77 16.80
C LEU A 19 2.46 -20.04 16.70
N TYR A 20 2.91 -20.40 15.50
CA TYR A 20 3.81 -21.54 15.27
C TYR A 20 5.12 -21.43 16.09
N LYS A 21 5.64 -20.20 16.24
CA LYS A 21 6.82 -19.92 17.08
C LYS A 21 6.52 -19.89 18.59
N GLY A 22 5.30 -20.21 18.99
CA GLY A 22 4.88 -20.37 20.38
C GLY A 22 4.45 -19.08 21.08
N VAL A 23 3.93 -18.12 20.32
CA VAL A 23 3.12 -17.03 20.88
C VAL A 23 1.76 -17.63 21.27
N GLU A 24 1.29 -17.32 22.47
CA GLU A 24 -0.02 -17.76 22.94
C GLU A 24 -1.13 -17.06 22.13
N PRO A 25 -2.20 -17.78 21.73
CA PRO A 25 -3.25 -17.21 20.88
C PRO A 25 -3.91 -15.94 21.43
N ASP A 26 -4.09 -15.86 22.75
CA ASP A 26 -4.66 -14.70 23.46
C ASP A 26 -3.74 -13.47 23.48
N LYS A 27 -2.46 -13.65 23.17
CA LYS A 27 -1.47 -12.58 23.04
C LYS A 27 -1.21 -12.15 21.61
N ALA A 28 -1.66 -12.93 20.63
CA ALA A 28 -1.39 -12.67 19.21
C ALA A 28 -2.48 -11.76 18.61
N VAL A 29 -2.09 -10.63 18.03
CA VAL A 29 -3.01 -9.60 17.54
C VAL A 29 -2.69 -9.24 16.09
N LEU A 30 -3.72 -9.14 15.26
CA LEU A 30 -3.62 -8.62 13.90
C LEU A 30 -3.89 -7.11 13.91
N LEU A 31 -2.86 -6.31 13.60
CA LEU A 31 -2.96 -4.88 13.38
C LEU A 31 -2.43 -4.59 11.97
N PRO A 32 -3.28 -4.53 10.96
CA PRO A 32 -2.87 -4.37 9.57
C PRO A 32 -2.24 -2.98 9.34
N ASN A 33 -1.48 -2.86 8.24
CA ASN A 33 -1.10 -1.54 7.73
C ASN A 33 -2.36 -0.72 7.48
N TRP A 34 -2.31 0.58 7.75
CA TRP A 34 -3.44 1.50 7.58
C TRP A 34 -3.11 2.66 6.64
N ILE A 35 -4.13 3.36 6.23
CA ILE A 35 -4.04 4.59 5.43
C ILE A 35 -5.15 5.56 5.85
N ASP A 36 -4.88 6.86 5.74
CA ASP A 36 -5.93 7.86 5.80
C ASP A 36 -6.70 7.83 4.47
N VAL A 37 -7.86 7.16 4.49
CA VAL A 37 -8.72 7.00 3.31
C VAL A 37 -9.40 8.31 2.90
N HIS A 38 -9.37 9.34 3.74
CA HIS A 38 -9.88 10.67 3.41
C HIS A 38 -8.82 11.52 2.74
N ALA A 39 -7.56 11.40 3.15
CA ALA A 39 -6.44 12.05 2.50
C ALA A 39 -6.14 11.42 1.13
N ILE A 40 -6.20 10.08 1.05
CA ILE A 40 -6.04 9.35 -0.20
C ILE A 40 -7.43 8.90 -0.69
N ALA A 41 -7.96 9.65 -1.64
CA ALA A 41 -9.26 9.36 -2.24
C ALA A 41 -9.21 9.62 -3.75
N PRO A 42 -10.04 8.92 -4.56
CA PRO A 42 -10.17 9.22 -5.98
C PRO A 42 -10.47 10.69 -6.20
N ASP A 43 -9.80 11.30 -7.18
CA ASP A 43 -10.06 12.66 -7.72
C ASP A 43 -9.96 13.84 -6.72
N ARG A 44 -9.52 13.59 -5.49
CA ARG A 44 -9.47 14.62 -4.46
C ARG A 44 -8.32 15.62 -4.63
N ALA A 45 -7.19 15.19 -5.18
CA ALA A 45 -5.95 15.98 -5.21
C ALA A 45 -5.46 16.31 -6.63
N GLY A 46 -6.27 16.06 -7.66
CA GLY A 46 -5.81 16.09 -9.05
C GLY A 46 -4.80 14.97 -9.35
N ASP A 47 -4.02 15.14 -10.41
CA ASP A 47 -2.97 14.21 -10.83
C ASP A 47 -1.71 14.94 -11.33
N LEU A 48 -0.67 14.18 -11.69
CA LEU A 48 0.60 14.73 -12.17
C LEU A 48 0.76 14.62 -13.71
N ARG A 49 -0.29 14.27 -14.46
CA ARG A 49 -0.20 14.01 -15.90
C ARG A 49 0.35 15.19 -16.68
N ALA A 50 -0.18 16.40 -16.43
CA ALA A 50 0.25 17.62 -17.11
C ALA A 50 1.74 17.93 -16.86
N GLU A 51 2.22 17.78 -15.62
CA GLU A 51 3.62 17.97 -15.26
C GLU A 51 4.54 16.96 -15.97
N LEU A 52 4.05 15.76 -16.23
CA LEU A 52 4.79 14.66 -16.86
C LEU A 52 4.69 14.68 -18.39
N GLY A 53 3.91 15.60 -18.96
CA GLY A 53 3.63 15.64 -20.40
C GLY A 53 2.87 14.41 -20.88
N ILE A 54 1.98 13.87 -20.04
CA ILE A 54 1.13 12.71 -20.35
C ILE A 54 -0.24 13.22 -20.81
N PRO A 55 -0.73 12.79 -22.00
CA PRO A 55 -2.06 13.17 -22.48
C PRO A 55 -3.17 12.80 -21.49
N ALA A 56 -4.21 13.61 -21.43
CA ALA A 56 -5.32 13.38 -20.47
C ALA A 56 -6.08 12.08 -20.73
N ASP A 57 -6.15 11.63 -21.98
CA ASP A 57 -6.81 10.41 -22.44
C ASP A 57 -5.90 9.15 -22.40
N ALA A 58 -4.63 9.33 -22.02
CA ALA A 58 -3.70 8.23 -21.86
C ALA A 58 -4.07 7.35 -20.65
N VAL A 59 -3.71 6.08 -20.73
CA VAL A 59 -3.78 5.14 -19.60
C VAL A 59 -2.42 5.08 -18.91
N VAL A 60 -2.36 5.31 -17.61
CA VAL A 60 -1.12 5.33 -16.84
C VAL A 60 -0.99 4.09 -15.96
N ALA A 61 0.05 3.31 -16.19
CA ALA A 61 0.50 2.24 -15.32
C ALA A 61 1.60 2.77 -14.38
N LEU A 62 1.29 2.88 -13.07
CA LEU A 62 2.15 3.48 -12.07
C LEU A 62 2.77 2.44 -11.14
N TYR A 63 4.08 2.50 -10.97
CA TYR A 63 4.78 1.95 -9.82
C TYR A 63 5.23 3.10 -8.90
N SER A 64 4.95 3.00 -7.60
CA SER A 64 5.44 3.96 -6.61
C SER A 64 6.01 3.27 -5.37
N GLY A 65 7.12 3.79 -4.85
CA GLY A 65 7.74 3.33 -3.61
C GLY A 65 9.22 3.01 -3.70
N ASN A 66 9.73 2.29 -2.69
CA ASN A 66 11.13 1.90 -2.63
C ASN A 66 11.52 0.99 -3.81
N MET A 67 12.61 1.33 -4.49
CA MET A 67 13.18 0.59 -5.62
C MET A 67 14.34 -0.32 -5.14
N GLY A 68 14.02 -1.27 -4.28
CA GLY A 68 14.98 -2.26 -3.76
C GLY A 68 14.99 -3.57 -4.55
N GLY A 69 15.97 -4.41 -4.28
CA GLY A 69 16.16 -5.67 -5.01
C GLY A 69 15.06 -6.72 -4.81
N LYS A 70 14.26 -6.60 -3.74
CA LYS A 70 13.16 -7.56 -3.44
C LYS A 70 11.90 -7.34 -4.27
N GLN A 71 11.77 -6.20 -4.94
CA GLN A 71 10.58 -5.84 -5.69
C GLN A 71 10.52 -6.44 -7.11
N GLY A 72 11.63 -6.95 -7.67
CA GLY A 72 11.64 -7.52 -9.02
C GLY A 72 11.31 -6.48 -10.10
N LEU A 73 11.88 -5.27 -10.00
CA LEU A 73 11.53 -4.14 -10.88
C LEU A 73 11.96 -4.34 -12.33
N GLU A 74 12.90 -5.23 -12.59
CA GLU A 74 13.28 -5.65 -13.94
C GLU A 74 12.09 -6.19 -14.75
N THR A 75 11.13 -6.81 -14.08
CA THR A 75 9.87 -7.25 -14.70
C THR A 75 9.12 -6.06 -15.30
N LEU A 76 9.11 -4.91 -14.62
CA LEU A 76 8.40 -3.71 -15.11
C LEU A 76 9.04 -3.12 -16.36
N ALA A 77 10.38 -3.16 -16.50
CA ALA A 77 11.04 -2.73 -17.72
C ALA A 77 10.68 -3.63 -18.90
N GLN A 78 10.61 -4.95 -18.67
CA GLN A 78 10.19 -5.92 -19.68
C GLN A 78 8.72 -5.70 -20.08
N VAL A 79 7.82 -5.47 -19.12
CA VAL A 79 6.41 -5.13 -19.38
C VAL A 79 6.30 -3.87 -20.24
N ALA A 80 7.04 -2.80 -19.90
CA ALA A 80 7.03 -1.57 -20.65
C ALA A 80 7.50 -1.77 -22.11
N ARG A 81 8.52 -2.60 -22.33
CA ARG A 81 8.99 -2.98 -23.68
C ARG A 81 7.97 -3.80 -24.46
N LEU A 82 7.34 -4.79 -23.81
CA LEU A 82 6.30 -5.64 -24.44
C LEU A 82 5.07 -4.83 -24.86
N LEU A 83 4.85 -3.69 -24.23
CA LEU A 83 3.69 -2.82 -24.45
C LEU A 83 4.03 -1.50 -25.15
N GLU A 84 5.26 -1.34 -25.67
CA GLU A 84 5.71 -0.11 -26.34
C GLU A 84 4.84 0.27 -27.54
N GLY A 85 4.24 -0.72 -28.23
CA GLY A 85 3.35 -0.50 -29.36
C GLY A 85 1.98 0.10 -29.02
N ASP A 86 1.56 0.12 -27.76
CA ASP A 86 0.29 0.77 -27.35
C ASP A 86 0.54 2.27 -27.09
N GLU A 87 0.14 3.11 -28.04
CA GLU A 87 0.39 4.56 -28.02
C GLU A 87 -0.35 5.30 -26.88
N ARG A 88 -1.39 4.69 -26.32
CA ARG A 88 -2.15 5.28 -25.22
C ARG A 88 -1.61 4.91 -23.84
N LEU A 89 -0.73 3.89 -23.77
CA LEU A 89 -0.24 3.40 -22.50
C LEU A 89 1.07 4.07 -22.09
N TRP A 90 1.09 4.64 -20.90
CA TRP A 90 2.23 5.29 -20.30
C TRP A 90 2.64 4.58 -19.02
N PHE A 91 3.94 4.54 -18.76
CA PHE A 91 4.49 4.00 -17.52
C PHE A 91 5.11 5.12 -16.70
N VAL A 92 4.77 5.16 -15.42
CA VAL A 92 5.37 6.09 -14.45
C VAL A 92 6.02 5.28 -13.35
N PHE A 93 7.32 5.49 -13.13
CA PHE A 93 8.09 4.83 -12.08
C PHE A 93 8.57 5.89 -11.09
N CYS A 94 7.93 5.95 -9.92
CA CYS A 94 8.21 6.91 -8.86
C CYS A 94 8.91 6.23 -7.69
N GLY A 95 10.05 6.75 -7.27
CA GLY A 95 10.75 6.26 -6.09
C GLY A 95 12.27 6.32 -6.19
N GLN A 96 12.91 5.83 -5.14
CA GLN A 96 14.36 5.79 -5.00
C GLN A 96 14.81 4.41 -4.50
N GLY A 97 16.06 4.08 -4.74
CA GLY A 97 16.68 2.85 -4.28
C GLY A 97 17.68 2.27 -5.29
N PRO A 98 18.43 1.23 -4.91
CA PRO A 98 19.52 0.68 -5.73
C PRO A 98 19.06 0.10 -7.07
N ALA A 99 17.81 -0.31 -7.22
CA ALA A 99 17.28 -0.82 -8.49
C ALA A 99 16.83 0.28 -9.47
N ARG A 100 16.85 1.57 -9.09
CA ARG A 100 16.39 2.67 -9.96
C ARG A 100 17.27 2.84 -11.20
N ALA A 101 18.57 2.99 -11.03
CA ALA A 101 19.48 3.20 -12.16
C ALA A 101 19.46 2.00 -13.14
N PRO A 102 19.52 0.74 -12.70
CA PRO A 102 19.30 -0.41 -13.58
C PRO A 102 17.97 -0.38 -14.31
N LEU A 103 16.86 -0.01 -13.63
CA LEU A 103 15.54 0.10 -14.26
C LEU A 103 15.52 1.19 -15.33
N GLN A 104 16.10 2.36 -15.06
CA GLN A 104 16.23 3.45 -16.04
C GLN A 104 17.01 3.01 -17.27
N ALA A 105 18.14 2.34 -17.09
CA ALA A 105 18.95 1.82 -18.18
C ALA A 105 18.17 0.82 -19.05
N GLN A 106 17.38 -0.08 -18.41
CA GLN A 106 16.53 -1.03 -19.14
C GLN A 106 15.37 -0.37 -19.87
N CYS A 107 14.91 0.80 -19.45
CA CYS A 107 13.85 1.57 -20.11
C CYS A 107 14.38 2.58 -21.14
N GLN A 108 15.69 2.62 -21.37
CA GLN A 108 16.27 3.56 -22.35
C GLN A 108 15.65 3.35 -23.74
N GLY A 109 15.27 4.45 -24.38
CA GLY A 109 14.62 4.46 -25.69
C GLY A 109 13.12 4.34 -25.67
N LEU A 110 12.48 4.00 -24.52
CA LEU A 110 11.02 3.94 -24.39
C LEU A 110 10.43 5.35 -24.24
N ALA A 111 9.72 5.83 -25.25
CA ALA A 111 9.21 7.21 -25.32
C ALA A 111 8.14 7.51 -24.24
N ARG A 112 7.37 6.51 -23.82
CA ARG A 112 6.23 6.64 -22.91
C ARG A 112 6.53 6.14 -21.49
N VAL A 113 7.78 6.23 -21.06
CA VAL A 113 8.19 5.95 -19.68
C VAL A 113 8.62 7.24 -19.01
N ARG A 114 8.15 7.48 -17.80
CA ARG A 114 8.54 8.62 -16.97
C ARG A 114 9.10 8.14 -15.64
N PHE A 115 10.15 8.78 -15.17
CA PHE A 115 10.75 8.53 -13.87
C PHE A 115 10.57 9.75 -12.97
N LEU A 116 10.07 9.52 -11.78
CA LEU A 116 9.93 10.53 -10.74
C LEU A 116 10.79 10.16 -9.53
N ASP A 117 11.30 11.18 -8.87
CA ASP A 117 11.86 11.03 -7.53
C ASP A 117 10.77 10.74 -6.51
N LEU A 118 11.17 10.30 -5.32
CA LEU A 118 10.25 10.13 -4.22
C LEU A 118 9.50 11.44 -3.97
N GLN A 119 8.18 11.39 -4.01
CA GLN A 119 7.35 12.56 -3.81
C GLN A 119 7.13 12.82 -2.31
N PRO A 120 7.03 14.09 -1.89
CA PRO A 120 6.66 14.43 -0.51
C PRO A 120 5.23 13.94 -0.19
N ALA A 121 4.92 13.81 1.09
CA ALA A 121 3.65 13.25 1.56
C ALA A 121 2.42 14.01 1.02
N GLU A 122 2.54 15.32 0.90
CA GLU A 122 1.48 16.23 0.42
C GLU A 122 1.10 15.96 -1.05
N ARG A 123 2.02 15.38 -1.82
CA ARG A 123 1.79 15.02 -3.23
C ARG A 123 1.42 13.56 -3.44
N LEU A 124 1.37 12.76 -2.37
CA LEU A 124 1.10 11.32 -2.48
C LEU A 124 -0.26 11.04 -3.10
N ALA A 125 -1.30 11.77 -2.73
CA ALA A 125 -2.64 11.62 -3.29
C ALA A 125 -2.65 11.91 -4.80
N ALA A 126 -2.03 13.02 -5.25
CA ALA A 126 -1.92 13.37 -6.65
C ALA A 126 -1.11 12.33 -7.44
N LEU A 127 0.00 11.83 -6.87
CA LEU A 127 0.78 10.76 -7.47
C LEU A 127 -0.05 9.49 -7.68
N LEU A 128 -0.78 9.04 -6.66
CA LEU A 128 -1.59 7.82 -6.74
C LEU A 128 -2.77 7.98 -7.69
N ASN A 129 -3.38 9.17 -7.76
CA ASN A 129 -4.45 9.50 -8.70
C ASN A 129 -3.97 9.65 -10.15
N THR A 130 -2.68 9.81 -10.38
CA THR A 130 -2.10 9.77 -11.74
C THR A 130 -2.29 8.40 -12.40
N ALA A 131 -2.38 7.34 -11.61
CA ALA A 131 -2.55 5.98 -12.10
C ALA A 131 -3.98 5.70 -12.59
N ASP A 132 -4.08 4.93 -13.68
CA ASP A 132 -5.26 4.13 -14.02
C ASP A 132 -5.09 2.69 -13.56
N ILE A 133 -3.83 2.25 -13.42
CA ILE A 133 -3.43 0.90 -13.03
C ILE A 133 -2.22 1.01 -12.11
N HIS A 134 -2.27 0.44 -10.92
CA HIS A 134 -1.08 0.30 -10.08
C HIS A 134 -0.33 -0.99 -10.39
N LEU A 135 1.00 -0.91 -10.37
CA LEU A 135 1.90 -2.05 -10.58
C LEU A 135 2.55 -2.46 -9.27
N LEU A 136 2.43 -3.72 -8.92
CA LEU A 136 2.99 -4.29 -7.68
C LEU A 136 3.77 -5.58 -7.98
N PRO A 137 4.95 -5.50 -8.60
CA PRO A 137 5.76 -6.68 -8.84
C PRO A 137 6.37 -7.18 -7.53
N GLN A 138 6.56 -8.49 -7.45
CA GLN A 138 7.34 -9.15 -6.40
C GLN A 138 8.22 -10.24 -6.99
N ARG A 139 9.36 -10.51 -6.34
CA ARG A 139 10.17 -11.69 -6.63
C ARG A 139 9.51 -12.95 -6.07
N ALA A 140 9.72 -14.08 -6.74
CA ALA A 140 9.21 -15.39 -6.32
C ALA A 140 9.65 -15.76 -4.90
N GLY A 141 10.88 -15.40 -4.51
CA GLY A 141 11.41 -15.64 -3.17
C GLY A 141 11.01 -14.60 -2.11
N ALA A 142 10.26 -13.57 -2.47
CA ALA A 142 9.81 -12.53 -1.52
C ALA A 142 8.63 -13.00 -0.65
N ALA A 143 8.41 -14.32 -0.61
CA ALA A 143 7.36 -15.07 0.08
C ALA A 143 6.47 -14.30 1.06
N ASP A 144 5.26 -14.63 1.05
CA ASP A 144 4.05 -14.60 1.88
C ASP A 144 4.11 -14.02 3.32
N LEU A 145 5.28 -13.56 3.76
CA LEU A 145 5.46 -13.05 5.12
C LEU A 145 5.21 -11.55 5.28
N VAL A 146 5.08 -10.80 4.17
CA VAL A 146 4.97 -9.33 4.28
C VAL A 146 3.89 -8.80 3.35
N MET A 147 2.81 -8.30 3.94
CA MET A 147 1.84 -7.47 3.21
C MET A 147 2.50 -6.12 2.86
N PRO A 148 2.69 -5.78 1.57
CA PRO A 148 3.35 -4.53 1.20
C PRO A 148 2.56 -3.30 1.66
N SER A 149 3.19 -2.43 2.45
CA SER A 149 2.52 -1.21 2.94
C SER A 149 2.02 -0.28 1.83
N LYS A 150 2.70 -0.24 0.68
CA LYS A 150 2.27 0.55 -0.48
C LYS A 150 0.89 0.15 -1.04
N LEU A 151 0.47 -1.11 -0.82
CA LEU A 151 -0.82 -1.59 -1.26
C LEU A 151 -1.98 -0.78 -0.64
N THR A 152 -1.85 -0.32 0.61
CA THR A 152 -2.89 0.47 1.27
C THR A 152 -3.25 1.73 0.50
N GLY A 153 -2.24 2.49 0.07
CA GLY A 153 -2.45 3.69 -0.75
C GLY A 153 -2.99 3.39 -2.15
N MET A 154 -2.51 2.30 -2.79
CA MET A 154 -3.01 1.87 -4.09
C MET A 154 -4.51 1.56 -4.02
N LEU A 155 -4.95 0.79 -3.02
CA LEU A 155 -6.36 0.46 -2.83
C LEU A 155 -7.20 1.69 -2.47
N ALA A 156 -6.68 2.55 -1.60
CA ALA A 156 -7.37 3.78 -1.20
C ALA A 156 -7.59 4.76 -2.36
N SER A 157 -6.69 4.79 -3.36
CA SER A 157 -6.86 5.60 -4.57
C SER A 157 -8.01 5.15 -5.48
N GLY A 158 -8.59 3.97 -5.22
CA GLY A 158 -9.69 3.44 -6.03
C GLY A 158 -9.27 3.05 -7.44
N ARG A 159 -8.03 2.60 -7.63
CA ARG A 159 -7.51 2.11 -8.91
C ARG A 159 -7.17 0.61 -8.81
N PRO A 160 -7.36 -0.16 -9.89
CA PRO A 160 -7.00 -1.58 -9.89
C PRO A 160 -5.49 -1.79 -9.76
N VAL A 161 -5.11 -2.92 -9.19
CA VAL A 161 -3.71 -3.32 -9.02
C VAL A 161 -3.39 -4.52 -9.93
N VAL A 162 -2.29 -4.46 -10.68
CA VAL A 162 -1.67 -5.65 -11.31
C VAL A 162 -0.51 -6.08 -10.42
N CYS A 163 -0.63 -7.27 -9.85
CA CYS A 163 0.32 -7.78 -8.86
C CYS A 163 0.97 -9.07 -9.34
N GLY A 164 2.32 -9.12 -9.28
CA GLY A 164 3.07 -10.35 -9.39
C GLY A 164 3.14 -11.02 -8.03
N ALA A 165 2.33 -12.06 -7.78
CA ALA A 165 2.32 -12.77 -6.50
C ALA A 165 2.06 -14.26 -6.71
N ALA A 166 2.65 -15.12 -5.86
CA ALA A 166 2.39 -16.55 -5.89
C ALA A 166 0.94 -16.84 -5.46
N ARG A 167 0.33 -17.84 -6.09
CA ARG A 167 -1.02 -18.28 -5.74
C ARG A 167 -1.08 -18.77 -4.29
N GLY A 168 -2.17 -18.46 -3.61
CA GLY A 168 -2.39 -18.84 -2.20
C GLY A 168 -1.71 -17.93 -1.19
N THR A 169 -0.99 -16.88 -1.62
CA THR A 169 -0.48 -15.84 -0.74
C THR A 169 -1.61 -14.90 -0.30
N GLU A 170 -1.46 -14.30 0.88
CA GLU A 170 -2.44 -13.32 1.38
C GLU A 170 -2.55 -12.12 0.43
N LEU A 171 -1.42 -11.65 -0.10
CA LEU A 171 -1.40 -10.58 -1.10
C LEU A 171 -2.21 -10.94 -2.35
N ALA A 172 -2.02 -12.16 -2.89
CA ALA A 172 -2.80 -12.62 -4.05
C ALA A 172 -4.29 -12.68 -3.73
N GLY A 173 -4.66 -13.12 -2.53
CA GLY A 173 -6.06 -13.15 -2.06
C GLY A 173 -6.71 -11.77 -2.06
N VAL A 174 -6.03 -10.77 -1.50
CA VAL A 174 -6.54 -9.38 -1.49
C VAL A 174 -6.66 -8.83 -2.90
N VAL A 175 -5.61 -8.94 -3.72
CA VAL A 175 -5.60 -8.34 -5.07
C VAL A 175 -6.57 -9.04 -6.02
N ALA A 176 -6.87 -10.33 -5.86
CA ALA A 176 -7.81 -11.05 -6.72
C ALA A 176 -9.23 -10.43 -6.76
N HIS A 177 -9.61 -9.69 -5.72
CA HIS A 177 -10.91 -9.00 -5.63
C HIS A 177 -10.91 -7.58 -6.21
N CYS A 178 -9.73 -6.97 -6.39
CA CYS A 178 -9.59 -5.56 -6.74
C CYS A 178 -8.53 -5.29 -7.80
N GLY A 179 -8.13 -6.32 -8.54
CA GLY A 179 -7.08 -6.23 -9.54
C GLY A 179 -6.86 -7.56 -10.27
N LEU A 180 -5.68 -7.71 -10.84
CA LEU A 180 -5.25 -8.94 -11.53
C LEU A 180 -3.96 -9.46 -10.90
N VAL A 181 -3.92 -10.75 -10.63
CA VAL A 181 -2.75 -11.44 -10.08
C VAL A 181 -2.07 -12.23 -11.18
N THR A 182 -0.76 -12.08 -11.32
CA THR A 182 0.08 -12.81 -12.25
C THR A 182 1.14 -13.62 -11.50
N PRO A 183 1.77 -14.62 -12.09
CA PRO A 183 2.92 -15.26 -11.47
C PRO A 183 4.02 -14.23 -11.18
N PRO A 184 4.78 -14.38 -10.08
CA PRO A 184 5.92 -13.51 -9.81
C PRO A 184 6.93 -13.56 -10.96
N GLU A 185 7.54 -12.42 -11.28
CA GLU A 185 8.62 -12.29 -12.29
C GLU A 185 8.19 -12.69 -13.73
N ASP A 186 6.90 -12.94 -13.99
CA ASP A 186 6.37 -13.23 -15.31
C ASP A 186 5.95 -11.92 -16.01
N ALA A 187 6.87 -11.37 -16.80
CA ALA A 187 6.63 -10.13 -17.53
C ALA A 187 5.58 -10.27 -18.62
N VAL A 188 5.44 -11.45 -19.23
CA VAL A 188 4.45 -11.71 -20.28
C VAL A 188 3.04 -11.71 -19.69
N ALA A 189 2.83 -12.49 -18.64
CA ALA A 189 1.54 -12.53 -17.95
C ALA A 189 1.17 -11.15 -17.37
N MET A 190 2.14 -10.40 -16.82
CA MET A 190 1.90 -9.06 -16.31
C MET A 190 1.57 -8.06 -17.44
N ALA A 191 2.24 -8.14 -18.58
CA ALA A 191 1.92 -7.32 -19.74
C ALA A 191 0.51 -7.60 -20.29
N GLU A 192 0.10 -8.86 -20.34
CA GLU A 192 -1.27 -9.23 -20.72
C GLU A 192 -2.32 -8.67 -19.75
N ALA A 193 -2.05 -8.74 -18.45
CA ALA A 193 -2.93 -8.18 -17.43
C ALA A 193 -3.04 -6.66 -17.56
N VAL A 194 -1.92 -5.95 -17.78
CA VAL A 194 -1.90 -4.49 -18.00
C VAL A 194 -2.67 -4.16 -19.29
N ARG A 195 -2.42 -4.86 -20.40
CA ARG A 195 -3.13 -4.65 -21.67
C ARG A 195 -4.64 -4.84 -21.53
N LYS A 196 -5.06 -5.87 -20.81
CA LYS A 196 -6.49 -6.13 -20.53
C LYS A 196 -7.14 -4.97 -19.80
N LEU A 197 -6.48 -4.44 -18.76
CA LEU A 197 -7.00 -3.29 -18.04
C LEU A 197 -6.90 -2.00 -18.87
N ALA A 198 -5.82 -1.78 -19.61
CA ALA A 198 -5.67 -0.61 -20.46
C ALA A 198 -6.78 -0.49 -21.50
N GLY A 199 -7.16 -1.63 -22.10
CA GLY A 199 -8.20 -1.72 -23.12
C GLY A 199 -9.65 -1.65 -22.60
N ASN A 200 -9.89 -1.67 -21.28
CA ASN A 200 -11.26 -1.79 -20.75
C ASN A 200 -11.49 -0.89 -19.55
N ALA A 201 -12.03 0.31 -19.79
CA ALA A 201 -12.33 1.30 -18.75
C ALA A 201 -13.33 0.76 -17.71
N GLN A 202 -14.39 0.06 -18.15
CA GLN A 202 -15.41 -0.49 -17.26
C GLN A 202 -14.83 -1.51 -16.27
N VAL A 203 -13.89 -2.34 -16.70
CA VAL A 203 -13.20 -3.29 -15.82
C VAL A 203 -12.31 -2.52 -14.82
N ARG A 204 -11.60 -1.46 -15.26
CA ARG A 204 -10.83 -0.62 -14.36
C ARG A 204 -11.70 0.02 -13.28
N GLU A 205 -12.85 0.58 -13.66
CA GLU A 205 -13.81 1.19 -12.74
C GLU A 205 -14.36 0.17 -11.73
N THR A 206 -14.77 -1.00 -12.19
CA THR A 206 -15.31 -2.05 -11.32
C THR A 206 -14.29 -2.54 -10.30
N LEU A 207 -13.06 -2.84 -10.74
CA LEU A 207 -11.99 -3.30 -9.86
C LEU A 207 -11.49 -2.16 -8.95
N GLY A 208 -11.44 -0.94 -9.46
CA GLY A 208 -11.08 0.25 -8.68
C GLY A 208 -12.09 0.54 -7.56
N ALA A 209 -13.40 0.43 -7.85
CA ALA A 209 -14.43 0.55 -6.83
C ALA A 209 -14.31 -0.54 -5.75
N ALA A 210 -13.97 -1.77 -6.15
CA ALA A 210 -13.71 -2.85 -5.20
C ALA A 210 -12.46 -2.58 -4.35
N ALA A 211 -11.38 -2.05 -4.96
CA ALA A 211 -10.17 -1.63 -4.25
C ALA A 211 -10.48 -0.55 -3.20
N ARG A 212 -11.22 0.47 -3.58
CA ARG A 212 -11.65 1.54 -2.69
C ARG A 212 -12.49 1.03 -1.52
N ARG A 213 -13.45 0.17 -1.79
CA ARG A 213 -14.28 -0.45 -0.74
C ARG A 213 -13.42 -1.24 0.24
N HIS A 214 -12.51 -2.08 -0.25
CA HIS A 214 -11.59 -2.82 0.62
C HIS A 214 -10.77 -1.89 1.53
N ALA A 215 -10.28 -0.77 1.01
CA ALA A 215 -9.53 0.21 1.81
C ALA A 215 -10.42 0.84 2.90
N LEU A 216 -11.66 1.22 2.57
CA LEU A 216 -12.62 1.78 3.54
C LEU A 216 -12.98 0.78 4.63
N ASP A 217 -13.20 -0.48 4.27
CA ASP A 217 -13.69 -1.51 5.20
C ASP A 217 -12.58 -2.06 6.11
N HIS A 218 -11.31 -2.10 5.63
CA HIS A 218 -10.26 -2.86 6.33
C HIS A 218 -8.98 -2.07 6.64
N LEU A 219 -8.76 -0.91 6.00
CA LEU A 219 -7.47 -0.21 6.10
C LEU A 219 -7.61 1.23 6.63
N HIS A 220 -8.79 1.61 7.09
CA HIS A 220 -9.03 2.94 7.64
C HIS A 220 -8.23 3.14 8.92
N VAL A 221 -7.46 4.22 8.98
CA VAL A 221 -6.57 4.53 10.11
C VAL A 221 -7.29 4.52 11.45
N ASP A 222 -8.47 5.15 11.55
CA ASP A 222 -9.21 5.25 12.81
C ASP A 222 -9.63 3.86 13.33
N ALA A 223 -10.08 2.97 12.45
CA ALA A 223 -10.47 1.62 12.84
C ALA A 223 -9.28 0.82 13.39
N VAL A 224 -8.12 0.92 12.74
CA VAL A 224 -6.90 0.22 13.19
C VAL A 224 -6.37 0.82 14.49
N LEU A 225 -6.39 2.15 14.64
CA LEU A 225 -5.95 2.82 15.88
C LEU A 225 -6.86 2.49 17.06
N VAL A 226 -8.19 2.48 16.87
CA VAL A 226 -9.14 2.05 17.91
C VAL A 226 -8.89 0.60 18.33
N ALA A 227 -8.60 -0.30 17.38
CA ALA A 227 -8.23 -1.67 17.70
C ALA A 227 -6.94 -1.74 18.52
N ALA A 228 -5.91 -0.98 18.14
CA ALA A 228 -4.65 -0.90 18.86
C ALA A 228 -4.84 -0.34 20.28
N GLU A 229 -5.62 0.73 20.45
CA GLU A 229 -5.94 1.30 21.77
C GLU A 229 -6.61 0.30 22.69
N ARG A 230 -7.55 -0.51 22.18
CA ARG A 230 -8.21 -1.57 22.94
C ARG A 230 -7.20 -2.62 23.45
N GLU A 231 -6.27 -3.03 22.60
CA GLU A 231 -5.22 -3.97 22.99
C GLU A 231 -4.29 -3.39 24.04
N PHE A 232 -3.89 -2.11 23.93
CA PHE A 232 -3.10 -1.44 24.94
C PHE A 232 -3.87 -1.29 26.28
N ALA A 233 -5.13 -0.90 26.24
CA ALA A 233 -5.97 -0.78 27.43
C ALA A 233 -6.13 -2.14 28.15
N ALA A 234 -6.26 -3.23 27.40
CA ALA A 234 -6.34 -4.57 27.96
C ALA A 234 -5.07 -5.01 28.71
N VAL A 235 -3.90 -4.52 28.28
CA VAL A 235 -2.60 -4.80 28.94
C VAL A 235 -2.38 -3.90 30.16
N ILE A 236 -2.68 -2.61 30.05
CA ILE A 236 -2.40 -1.62 31.09
C ILE A 236 -3.39 -1.74 32.27
N GLY A 237 -4.58 -2.30 32.01
CA GLY A 237 -5.69 -2.33 32.96
C GLY A 237 -6.40 -0.97 33.10
N PRO A 238 -7.46 -0.90 33.91
CA PRO A 238 -8.16 0.35 34.14
C PRO A 238 -7.21 1.36 34.78
N ARG A 239 -7.01 2.50 34.11
CA ARG A 239 -6.20 3.60 34.62
C ARG A 239 -6.79 4.02 35.98
N ALA A 240 -6.04 3.90 37.07
CA ALA A 240 -6.44 4.45 38.35
C ALA A 240 -6.79 5.92 38.14
N ALA A 241 -7.98 6.36 38.50
CA ALA A 241 -8.38 7.75 38.41
C ALA A 241 -7.34 8.58 39.18
N PRO A 242 -6.88 9.72 38.65
CA PRO A 242 -5.95 10.58 39.38
C PRO A 242 -6.58 10.90 40.73
N ALA A 243 -5.83 10.64 41.81
CA ALA A 243 -6.28 10.98 43.16
C ALA A 243 -6.74 12.44 43.19
N PRO A 244 -7.90 12.77 43.80
CA PRO A 244 -8.34 14.15 43.91
C PRO A 244 -7.23 14.96 44.54
N GLN A 245 -6.77 15.99 43.85
CA GLN A 245 -5.83 16.96 44.43
C GLN A 245 -6.46 17.51 45.70
N ALA A 246 -5.82 17.23 46.84
CA ALA A 246 -6.23 17.80 48.11
C ALA A 246 -6.25 19.34 47.92
N ALA A 247 -7.42 19.93 48.12
CA ALA A 247 -7.61 21.36 48.14
C ALA A 247 -6.71 21.90 49.26
N ASP A 248 -5.66 22.61 48.91
CA ASP A 248 -4.76 23.26 49.81
C ASP A 248 -5.55 24.28 50.62
N GLY A 249 -5.69 23.94 51.90
CA GLY A 249 -6.56 24.63 52.83
C GLY A 249 -6.11 26.07 53.01
N ALA A 250 -7.06 26.94 52.79
CA ALA A 250 -6.97 28.37 53.17
C ALA A 250 -6.41 28.54 54.58
N ARG A 251 -5.17 28.96 54.70
CA ARG A 251 -4.68 29.55 55.92
C ARG A 251 -5.33 30.93 56.02
N ARG A 252 -6.36 31.01 56.87
CA ARG A 252 -6.87 32.25 57.38
C ARG A 252 -5.78 32.83 58.28
N ASP A 253 -5.24 33.95 57.91
CA ASP A 253 -4.49 34.81 58.76
C ASP A 253 -5.49 35.51 59.72
N ALA A 254 -5.38 35.21 61.00
CA ALA A 254 -6.09 35.89 62.04
C ALA A 254 -5.08 36.46 62.98
N GLY A 255 -5.00 37.74 63.00
CA GLY A 255 -4.73 38.46 64.24
C GLY A 255 -3.36 39.08 64.46
N ARG A 256 -3.41 40.36 64.43
CA ARG A 256 -2.81 41.47 65.16
C ARG A 256 -1.77 42.31 64.43
#